data_9761ebe328ee3f992dd4fdd298e00153
#
_entry.id   9761ebe328ee3f992dd4fdd298e00153
#
_cell.length_a   1.000
_cell.length_b   1.000
_cell.length_c   1.000
_cell.angle_alpha   90.00
_cell.angle_beta   90.00
_cell.angle_gamma   90.00
#
_symmetry.space_group_name_H-M   'P 1'
#
loop_
_entity.id
_entity.type
_entity.pdbx_description
1 polymer ?
#
loop_
_entity_poly.entity_id
_entity_poly.type
_entity_poly.pdbx_seq_one_letter_code
_entity_poly.pdbx_strand_id
1 'polypeptide(L)'
;AMMAIFNAPIDLPNHENRAIKTAIKIIEDMKKADIGVAIGIGINTGKAVVGNMGSETRFDYSAIGDPVNTAARLESATKEVGVDLIIGENTKKSCDFKLKLLKPIKVKGKKESLTIYTV
;
A
#
# COMPACT_ATOMS: atom_id res chain seq x y z
N ALA A 1 8.24 9.53 2.80
CA ALA A 1 7.20 8.57 2.38
C ALA A 1 5.90 9.30 2.07
N MET A 2 5.13 8.74 1.16
CA MET A 2 3.82 9.29 0.79
C MET A 2 2.75 8.24 1.07
N MET A 3 1.58 8.69 1.48
CA MET A 3 0.42 7.83 1.69
C MET A 3 -0.73 8.29 0.82
N ALA A 4 -1.34 7.36 0.12
CA ALA A 4 -2.57 7.62 -0.64
C ALA A 4 -3.70 6.80 -0.05
N ILE A 5 -4.86 7.42 0.08
CA ILE A 5 -6.04 6.79 0.68
C ILE A 5 -7.11 6.66 -0.40
N PHE A 6 -7.59 5.43 -0.58
CA PHE A 6 -8.67 5.13 -1.52
C PHE A 6 -9.95 4.79 -0.75
N ASN A 7 -11.09 5.18 -1.28
CA ASN A 7 -12.42 4.95 -0.69
C ASN A 7 -12.74 5.85 0.51
N ALA A 8 -12.00 6.92 0.70
CA ALA A 8 -12.28 7.95 1.71
C ALA A 8 -11.67 9.29 1.28
N PRO A 9 -12.34 10.41 1.51
CA PRO A 9 -13.62 10.59 2.20
C PRO A 9 -14.84 10.23 1.34
N ILE A 10 -14.64 9.98 0.05
CA ILE A 10 -15.72 9.63 -0.89
C ILE A 10 -15.64 8.14 -1.19
N ASP A 11 -16.79 7.46 -1.13
CA ASP A 11 -16.87 6.05 -1.50
C ASP A 11 -16.39 5.84 -2.94
N LEU A 12 -15.52 4.87 -3.13
CA LEU A 12 -14.95 4.56 -4.43
C LEU A 12 -15.13 3.07 -4.73
N PRO A 13 -16.09 2.71 -5.59
CA PRO A 13 -16.28 1.31 -5.98
C PRO A 13 -14.99 0.74 -6.60
N ASN A 14 -14.72 -0.52 -6.32
CA ASN A 14 -13.51 -1.21 -6.81
C ASN A 14 -12.21 -0.51 -6.39
N HIS A 15 -12.19 0.05 -5.19
CA HIS A 15 -11.04 0.81 -4.72
C HIS A 15 -9.76 -0.03 -4.68
N GLU A 16 -9.85 -1.32 -4.41
CA GLU A 16 -8.69 -2.22 -4.42
C GLU A 16 -8.08 -2.32 -5.81
N ASN A 17 -8.89 -2.54 -6.84
CA ASN A 17 -8.44 -2.56 -8.23
C ASN A 17 -7.85 -1.22 -8.66
N ARG A 18 -8.47 -0.12 -8.24
CA ARG A 18 -7.99 1.24 -8.56
C ARG A 18 -6.66 1.53 -7.91
N ALA A 19 -6.46 1.09 -6.68
CA ALA A 19 -5.19 1.26 -5.97
C ALA A 19 -4.07 0.51 -6.68
N ILE A 20 -4.30 -0.75 -7.08
CA ILE A 20 -3.32 -1.55 -7.80
C ILE A 20 -3.00 -0.93 -9.17
N LYS A 21 -4.02 -0.53 -9.91
CA LYS A 21 -3.85 0.11 -11.22
C LYS A 21 -3.03 1.39 -11.13
N THR A 22 -3.32 2.21 -10.11
CA THR A 22 -2.58 3.45 -9.84
C THR A 22 -1.11 3.16 -9.53
N ALA A 23 -0.85 2.16 -8.69
CA ALA A 23 0.51 1.78 -8.33
C ALA A 23 1.31 1.31 -9.55
N ILE A 24 0.71 0.48 -10.39
CA ILE A 24 1.36 0.02 -11.64
C ILE A 24 1.70 1.22 -12.52
N LYS A 25 0.79 2.15 -12.67
CA LYS A 25 0.99 3.36 -13.49
C LYS A 25 2.12 4.22 -12.94
N ILE A 26 2.17 4.41 -11.62
CA ILE A 26 3.24 5.17 -10.96
C ILE A 26 4.61 4.53 -11.24
N ILE A 27 4.71 3.22 -11.08
CA ILE A 27 5.95 2.49 -11.31
C ILE A 27 6.40 2.60 -12.77
N GLU A 28 5.47 2.45 -13.71
CA GLU A 28 5.76 2.60 -15.13
C GLU A 28 6.25 4.01 -15.47
N ASP A 29 5.57 5.03 -14.95
CA ASP A 29 5.93 6.44 -15.20
C ASP A 29 7.29 6.78 -14.60
N MET A 30 7.60 6.26 -13.41
CA MET A 30 8.91 6.47 -12.77
C MET A 30 10.05 5.84 -13.57
N LYS A 31 9.83 4.66 -14.14
CA LYS A 31 10.82 4.01 -15.01
C LYS A 31 11.05 4.79 -16.30
N LYS A 32 9.98 5.30 -16.89
CA LYS A 32 10.06 6.13 -18.11
C LYS A 32 10.78 7.45 -17.86
N ALA A 33 10.56 8.06 -16.70
CA ALA A 33 11.18 9.33 -16.35
C ALA A 33 12.70 9.22 -16.19
N ASP A 34 13.20 8.04 -15.81
CA ASP A 34 14.62 7.73 -15.67
C ASP A 34 15.39 8.79 -14.88
N ILE A 35 14.83 9.19 -13.73
CA ILE A 35 15.40 10.26 -12.89
C ILE A 35 16.30 9.72 -11.79
N GLY A 36 16.65 8.43 -11.84
CA GLY A 36 17.54 7.81 -10.84
C GLY A 36 16.89 7.56 -9.48
N VAL A 37 15.56 7.59 -9.41
CA VAL A 37 14.81 7.34 -8.16
C VAL A 37 14.12 5.99 -8.28
N ALA A 38 14.39 5.12 -7.31
CA ALA A 38 13.68 3.86 -7.15
C ALA A 38 12.55 4.06 -6.13
N ILE A 39 11.38 3.52 -6.43
CA ILE A 39 10.20 3.64 -5.56
C ILE A 39 9.69 2.25 -5.19
N GLY A 40 9.30 2.08 -3.93
CA GLY A 40 8.60 0.89 -3.46
C GLY A 40 7.20 1.27 -3.01
N ILE A 41 6.20 0.45 -3.37
CA ILE A 41 4.80 0.69 -3.03
C ILE A 41 4.24 -0.51 -2.27
N GLY A 42 3.60 -0.23 -1.13
CA GLY A 42 2.84 -1.22 -0.39
C GLY A 42 1.35 -0.87 -0.41
N ILE A 43 0.51 -1.82 -0.73
CA ILE A 43 -0.95 -1.64 -0.74
C ILE A 43 -1.58 -2.59 0.28
N ASN A 44 -2.40 -2.04 1.16
CA ASN A 44 -3.17 -2.86 2.08
C ASN A 44 -4.59 -2.31 2.22
N THR A 45 -5.51 -3.17 2.58
CA THR A 45 -6.94 -2.86 2.74
C THR A 45 -7.39 -3.23 4.14
N GLY A 46 -8.14 -2.37 4.77
CA GLY A 46 -8.70 -2.63 6.08
C GLY A 46 -9.39 -1.42 6.65
N LYS A 47 -10.01 -1.60 7.81
CA LYS A 47 -10.66 -0.51 8.52
C LYS A 47 -9.64 0.36 9.22
N ALA A 48 -9.70 1.66 8.96
CA ALA A 48 -8.83 2.65 9.55
C ALA A 48 -9.64 3.87 9.97
N VAL A 49 -9.11 4.62 10.94
CA VAL A 49 -9.69 5.92 11.28
C VAL A 49 -9.13 6.94 10.29
N VAL A 50 -10.01 7.61 9.57
CA VAL A 50 -9.63 8.55 8.52
C VAL A 50 -10.23 9.92 8.82
N GLY A 51 -9.44 10.97 8.66
CA GLY A 51 -9.90 12.32 8.88
C GLY A 51 -8.76 13.33 8.96
N ASN A 52 -9.12 14.56 9.28
CA ASN A 52 -8.14 15.61 9.51
C ASN A 52 -7.49 15.41 10.88
N MET A 53 -6.18 15.31 10.88
CA MET A 53 -5.39 15.09 12.09
C MET A 53 -4.30 16.16 12.17
N GLY A 54 -4.05 16.63 13.39
CA GLY A 54 -3.02 17.64 13.61
C GLY A 54 -3.41 18.67 14.66
N SER A 55 -2.61 19.73 14.77
CA SER A 55 -2.82 20.84 15.69
C SER A 55 -3.71 21.92 15.06
N GLU A 56 -4.10 22.92 15.85
CA GLU A 56 -4.90 24.06 15.38
C GLU A 56 -4.29 24.81 14.20
N THR A 57 -2.97 24.74 14.05
CA THR A 57 -2.25 25.45 13.01
C THR A 57 -1.90 24.60 11.80
N ARG A 58 -2.09 23.27 11.89
CA ARG A 58 -1.73 22.36 10.80
C ARG A 58 -2.62 21.13 10.82
N PHE A 59 -3.39 20.95 9.74
CA PHE A 59 -4.27 19.80 9.55
C PHE A 59 -3.85 19.03 8.31
N ASP A 60 -3.65 17.72 8.48
CA ASP A 60 -3.43 16.80 7.38
C ASP A 60 -4.53 15.75 7.37
N TYR A 61 -5.15 15.54 6.20
CA TYR A 61 -6.08 14.43 6.02
C TYR A 61 -5.27 13.15 6.02
N SER A 62 -5.54 12.28 6.97
CA SER A 62 -4.72 11.11 7.20
C SER A 62 -5.55 9.91 7.67
N ALA A 63 -4.90 8.76 7.76
CA ALA A 63 -5.49 7.53 8.27
C ALA A 63 -4.57 6.91 9.32
N ILE A 64 -5.15 6.33 10.37
CA ILE A 64 -4.42 5.59 11.39
C ILE A 64 -5.10 4.25 11.67
N GLY A 65 -4.32 3.26 12.06
CA GLY A 65 -4.78 1.91 12.40
C GLY A 65 -3.82 0.84 11.91
N ASP A 66 -4.07 -0.39 12.33
CA ASP A 66 -3.26 -1.55 11.92
C ASP A 66 -3.14 -1.72 10.41
N PRO A 67 -4.21 -1.56 9.61
CA PRO A 67 -4.07 -1.68 8.16
C PRO A 67 -3.12 -0.66 7.55
N VAL A 68 -3.02 0.53 8.12
CA VAL A 68 -2.09 1.58 7.67
C VAL A 68 -0.66 1.19 8.03
N ASN A 69 -0.43 0.73 9.25
CA ASN A 69 0.88 0.26 9.69
C ASN A 69 1.35 -0.93 8.85
N THR A 70 0.44 -1.82 8.51
CA THR A 70 0.73 -2.95 7.62
C THR A 70 1.14 -2.46 6.23
N ALA A 71 0.42 -1.50 5.65
CA ALA A 71 0.78 -0.93 4.35
C ALA A 71 2.20 -0.35 4.36
N ALA A 72 2.56 0.36 5.43
CA ALA A 72 3.91 0.91 5.60
C ALA A 72 4.96 -0.21 5.69
N ARG A 73 4.65 -1.30 6.38
CA ARG A 73 5.54 -2.47 6.46
C ARG A 73 5.72 -3.13 5.09
N LEU A 74 4.66 -3.23 4.30
CA LEU A 74 4.72 -3.78 2.94
C LEU A 74 5.61 -2.91 2.04
N GLU A 75 5.48 -1.60 2.15
CA GLU A 75 6.33 -0.67 1.39
C GLU A 75 7.81 -0.87 1.74
N SER A 76 8.14 -0.92 3.02
CA SER A 76 9.52 -1.15 3.47
C SER A 76 10.05 -2.51 3.01
N ALA A 77 9.20 -3.52 2.94
CA ALA A 77 9.60 -4.87 2.54
C ALA A 77 9.94 -4.97 1.05
N THR A 78 9.56 -4.02 0.23
CA THR A 78 9.87 -4.05 -1.21
C THR A 78 11.36 -4.20 -1.47
N LYS A 79 12.20 -3.56 -0.69
CA LYS A 79 13.65 -3.66 -0.79
C LYS A 79 14.16 -5.04 -0.38
N GLU A 80 13.61 -5.62 0.69
CA GLU A 80 13.99 -6.95 1.18
C GLU A 80 13.63 -8.05 0.19
N VAL A 81 12.47 -7.93 -0.42
CA VAL A 81 11.91 -8.92 -1.34
C VAL A 81 12.44 -8.73 -2.77
N GLY A 82 12.85 -7.52 -3.13
CA GLY A 82 13.38 -7.20 -4.45
C GLY A 82 12.30 -6.97 -5.50
N VAL A 83 11.18 -6.40 -5.09
CA VAL A 83 10.07 -6.03 -6.00
C VAL A 83 9.68 -4.58 -5.77
N ASP A 84 9.00 -3.98 -6.73
CA ASP A 84 8.58 -2.57 -6.64
C ASP A 84 7.21 -2.40 -5.98
N LEU A 85 6.41 -3.47 -5.95
CA LEU A 85 5.03 -3.43 -5.44
C LEU A 85 4.75 -4.67 -4.62
N ILE A 86 4.24 -4.46 -3.41
CA ILE A 86 3.75 -5.54 -2.56
C ILE A 86 2.30 -5.26 -2.19
N ILE A 87 1.47 -6.28 -2.36
CA ILE A 87 0.03 -6.21 -2.11
C ILE A 87 -0.33 -7.17 -0.98
N GLY A 88 -1.04 -6.65 0.01
CA GLY A 88 -1.49 -7.45 1.15
C GLY A 88 -2.65 -8.38 0.80
N GLU A 89 -2.87 -9.37 1.64
CA GLU A 89 -3.88 -10.39 1.42
C GLU A 89 -5.30 -9.83 1.34
N ASN A 90 -5.63 -8.85 2.18
CA ASN A 90 -6.96 -8.24 2.17
C ASN A 90 -7.27 -7.50 0.85
N THR A 91 -6.28 -6.89 0.25
CA THR A 91 -6.42 -6.26 -1.06
C THR A 91 -6.59 -7.32 -2.15
N LYS A 92 -5.80 -8.38 -2.08
CA LYS A 92 -5.85 -9.49 -3.05
C LYS A 92 -7.23 -10.14 -3.09
N LYS A 93 -7.87 -10.33 -1.94
CA LYS A 93 -9.20 -10.96 -1.85
C LYS A 93 -10.28 -10.21 -2.62
N SER A 94 -10.15 -8.89 -2.74
CA SER A 94 -11.17 -8.02 -3.34
C SER A 94 -10.77 -7.47 -4.70
N CYS A 95 -9.62 -7.86 -5.24
CA CYS A 95 -9.17 -7.39 -6.55
C CYS A 95 -9.38 -8.45 -7.63
N ASP A 96 -9.46 -7.98 -8.88
CA ASP A 96 -9.61 -8.83 -10.05
C ASP A 96 -8.27 -9.13 -10.75
N PHE A 97 -7.19 -8.55 -10.26
CA PHE A 97 -5.87 -8.76 -10.84
C PHE A 97 -5.33 -10.15 -10.52
N LYS A 98 -4.62 -10.72 -11.47
CA LYS A 98 -3.90 -11.96 -11.30
C LYS A 98 -2.56 -11.66 -10.64
N LEU A 99 -2.44 -11.99 -9.36
CA LEU A 99 -1.27 -11.66 -8.56
C LEU A 99 -0.37 -12.88 -8.35
N LYS A 100 0.92 -12.62 -8.16
CA LYS A 100 1.92 -13.64 -7.84
C LYS A 100 2.12 -13.68 -6.34
N LEU A 101 2.06 -14.89 -5.77
CA LEU A 101 2.35 -15.11 -4.35
C LEU A 101 3.86 -14.96 -4.12
N LEU A 102 4.22 -14.22 -3.10
CA LEU A 102 5.60 -14.06 -2.64
C LEU A 102 5.83 -14.84 -1.35
N LYS A 103 7.08 -14.98 -0.94
CA LYS A 103 7.41 -15.54 0.38
C LYS A 103 6.82 -14.65 1.47
N PRO A 104 6.20 -15.24 2.51
CA PRO A 104 5.68 -14.44 3.62
C PRO A 104 6.80 -13.63 4.28
N ILE A 105 6.43 -12.46 4.79
CA ILE A 105 7.33 -11.61 5.56
C ILE A 105 6.88 -11.54 7.01
N LYS A 106 7.84 -11.38 7.92
CA LYS A 106 7.54 -11.21 9.33
C LYS A 106 7.34 -9.75 9.67
N VAL A 107 6.41 -9.51 10.58
CA VAL A 107 6.20 -8.18 11.14
C VAL A 107 6.97 -8.11 12.46
N LYS A 108 7.74 -7.04 12.64
CA LYS A 108 8.51 -6.81 13.86
C LYS A 108 7.59 -6.82 15.09
N GLY A 109 7.90 -7.69 16.05
CA GLY A 109 7.14 -7.81 17.29
C GLY A 109 5.89 -8.69 17.20
N LYS A 110 5.59 -9.28 16.03
CA LYS A 110 4.49 -10.24 15.87
C LYS A 110 5.04 -11.60 15.48
N LYS A 111 4.43 -12.67 16.02
CA LYS A 111 4.81 -14.05 15.70
C LYS A 111 4.31 -14.49 14.33
N GLU A 112 3.29 -13.81 13.80
CA GLU A 112 2.64 -14.16 12.55
C GLU A 112 3.35 -13.56 11.35
N SER A 113 3.36 -14.31 10.26
CA SER A 113 3.85 -13.84 8.98
C SER A 113 2.73 -13.20 8.18
N LEU A 114 3.06 -12.24 7.34
CA LEU A 114 2.13 -11.64 6.39
C LEU A 114 2.22 -12.36 5.06
N THR A 115 1.08 -12.78 4.54
CA THR A 115 0.96 -13.28 3.17
C THR A 115 0.93 -12.10 2.21
N ILE A 116 1.84 -12.09 1.25
CA ILE A 116 2.04 -10.97 0.34
C ILE A 116 2.08 -11.42 -1.11
N TYR A 117 1.75 -10.47 -1.99
CA TYR A 117 1.64 -10.70 -3.42
C TYR A 117 2.29 -9.56 -4.20
N THR A 118 2.57 -9.80 -5.46
CA THR A 118 2.99 -8.78 -6.43
C THR A 118 2.30 -9.01 -7.78
N VAL A 119 2.48 -8.10 -8.69
CA VAL A 119 1.95 -8.22 -10.05
C VAL A 119 2.91 -8.93 -11.00
#